data_017a7a57b6e0426e935da2bd305cde82
#
_entry.id   017a7a57b6e0426e935da2bd305cde82
#
_cell.length_a   1.000
_cell.length_b   1.000
_cell.length_c   1.000
_cell.angle_alpha   90.00
_cell.angle_beta   90.00
_cell.angle_gamma   90.00
#
_symmetry.space_group_name_H-M   'P 1'
#
loop_
_entity.id
_entity.type
_entity.pdbx_description
1 polymer ?
#
loop_
_entity_poly.entity_id
_entity_poly.type
_entity_poly.pdbx_seq_one_letter_code
_entity_poly.pdbx_strand_id
1 'polypeptide(L)'
;MSVYTLSDFTNHNSDLLQRASKHSCQLCDSRPETSDASAERSASQAFTFSNSNDIDALLETSIINRQQPAKWNVAPGGTLTYSFVSASSANSYFASRNETNIQEVNDRIKQNVRQILRDNYATVLPLNFVEVPDSAQSNIRIMFSDGPGTEGYAYSYTPGLLRGGAIHLQKLYENDPETAFSTGPGSYGYYTLIHEIGHAMGLKHPGNYNTGSNGTANSEDGPYLPLDKDNTRNTIMSYNAAYKTFNDPNAENPRSLMPYDIRALQYLYGTRSDWNGGDNVYKFDSTNFNTVETIWDGGGSDTLDFSALPANDVYRLDMNQGKSLTAKSALGDLNYYLEPSQLPPGADPDRIYTTENFGTYIAFGASIENLVGSPGNDEAVGNELANSILGGAGNDTITGLRQNDTLDGGEGDDYLYGNKGSDVLTGGGGDDVLWGGQGNDTIISGFGRDRIVLQPDGGTDTILDFVDGFDYLALVQGLKFEQLSIVPSANGTAIKLGSTGQVLVELPGTAISAIGKFDFLVA
;
A
#
# COMPACT_ATOMS: atom_id res chain seq x y z
N MET A 1 11.72 22.41 -36.58
CA MET A 1 12.47 21.80 -35.46
C MET A 1 12.99 22.96 -34.62
N SER A 2 12.21 23.35 -33.62
CA SER A 2 12.65 24.35 -32.64
C SER A 2 13.24 23.59 -31.46
N VAL A 3 14.49 23.85 -31.20
CA VAL A 3 15.24 23.29 -30.06
C VAL A 3 14.85 24.10 -28.84
N TYR A 4 14.06 23.53 -27.94
CA TYR A 4 13.84 24.08 -26.62
C TYR A 4 15.09 23.83 -25.75
N THR A 5 15.61 24.86 -25.13
CA THR A 5 16.77 24.76 -24.24
C THR A 5 16.34 24.39 -22.83
N LEU A 6 17.21 23.75 -22.06
CA LEU A 6 16.96 23.32 -20.67
C LEU A 6 16.48 24.45 -19.73
N SER A 7 16.73 25.72 -20.08
CA SER A 7 16.29 26.89 -19.31
C SER A 7 14.79 27.18 -19.40
N ASP A 8 14.10 26.68 -20.42
CA ASP A 8 12.65 26.91 -20.57
C ASP A 8 11.82 25.96 -19.70
N PHE A 9 12.41 24.83 -19.32
CA PHE A 9 11.78 23.86 -18.42
C PHE A 9 11.90 24.22 -16.93
N THR A 10 12.97 24.93 -16.53
CA THR A 10 13.20 25.26 -15.12
C THR A 10 12.28 26.36 -14.58
N ASN A 11 11.85 27.30 -15.43
CA ASN A 11 11.00 28.42 -14.98
C ASN A 11 9.51 28.03 -14.85
N HIS A 12 9.03 27.07 -15.62
CA HIS A 12 7.64 26.61 -15.50
C HIS A 12 7.45 25.67 -14.30
N ASN A 13 8.45 24.84 -14.01
CA ASN A 13 8.43 23.92 -12.88
C ASN A 13 8.66 24.62 -11.52
N SER A 14 9.44 25.71 -11.46
CA SER A 14 9.62 26.44 -10.20
C SER A 14 8.34 27.13 -9.71
N ASP A 15 7.47 27.56 -10.61
CA ASP A 15 6.17 28.13 -10.29
C ASP A 15 5.15 27.07 -9.82
N LEU A 16 5.16 25.89 -10.43
CA LEU A 16 4.33 24.75 -10.00
C LEU A 16 4.78 24.21 -8.65
N LEU A 17 6.10 24.14 -8.41
CA LEU A 17 6.68 23.75 -7.13
C LEU A 17 6.39 24.75 -6.01
N GLN A 18 6.49 26.05 -6.29
CA GLN A 18 6.09 27.06 -5.33
C GLN A 18 4.58 27.05 -5.08
N ARG A 19 3.77 26.67 -6.05
CA ARG A 19 2.32 26.52 -5.89
C ARG A 19 1.99 25.26 -5.10
N ALA A 20 2.58 24.11 -5.40
CA ALA A 20 2.38 22.86 -4.64
C ALA A 20 2.88 23.00 -3.19
N SER A 21 4.03 23.64 -2.96
CA SER A 21 4.53 23.91 -1.61
C SER A 21 3.78 25.03 -0.89
N LYS A 22 3.10 25.92 -1.60
CA LYS A 22 2.20 26.94 -1.04
C LYS A 22 0.78 26.42 -0.78
N HIS A 23 0.43 25.26 -1.35
CA HIS A 23 -0.86 24.63 -1.17
C HIS A 23 -0.86 23.53 -0.12
N SER A 24 0.30 23.26 0.55
CA SER A 24 0.28 22.54 1.80
C SER A 24 -0.65 23.30 2.75
N CYS A 25 -1.57 22.61 3.37
CA CYS A 25 -2.54 23.17 4.32
C CYS A 25 -1.80 23.82 5.51
N GLN A 26 -1.20 24.99 5.31
CA GLN A 26 -0.55 25.77 6.36
C GLN A 26 -1.53 26.24 7.45
N LEU A 27 -2.82 26.00 7.27
CA LEU A 27 -3.88 26.52 8.14
C LEU A 27 -4.80 25.44 8.74
N CYS A 28 -4.58 24.16 8.48
CA CYS A 28 -5.16 23.13 9.33
C CYS A 28 -4.73 23.33 10.81
N ASP A 29 -3.66 24.07 11.05
CA ASP A 29 -3.06 24.31 12.36
C ASP A 29 -3.36 25.64 13.01
N SER A 30 -3.91 26.63 12.32
CA SER A 30 -4.33 27.87 12.96
C SER A 30 -5.69 27.69 13.63
N ARG A 31 -5.74 26.96 14.74
CA ARG A 31 -6.85 27.05 15.68
C ARG A 31 -6.88 28.47 16.20
N PRO A 32 -7.96 29.26 16.06
CA PRO A 32 -8.11 30.46 16.85
C PRO A 32 -8.17 30.00 18.30
N GLU A 33 -7.15 30.34 19.08
CA GLU A 33 -7.16 30.15 20.51
C GLU A 33 -8.34 30.96 21.05
N THR A 34 -9.42 30.31 21.44
CA THR A 34 -10.39 30.91 22.34
C THR A 34 -9.71 31.03 23.70
N SER A 35 -9.68 32.20 24.25
CA SER A 35 -8.97 32.69 25.43
C SER A 35 -9.39 32.05 26.77
N ASP A 36 -9.62 30.73 26.82
CA ASP A 36 -10.01 30.01 28.04
C ASP A 36 -9.22 28.69 28.30
N ALA A 37 -8.04 28.57 27.75
CA ALA A 37 -7.16 27.47 28.08
C ALA A 37 -5.71 27.92 28.29
N SER A 38 -5.52 28.85 29.27
CA SER A 38 -4.20 29.10 29.85
C SER A 38 -3.84 28.02 30.88
N ALA A 39 -3.73 26.80 30.42
CA ALA A 39 -2.95 25.76 31.11
C ALA A 39 -1.67 25.59 30.31
N GLU A 40 -0.54 25.99 30.92
CA GLU A 40 0.80 25.79 30.41
C GLU A 40 0.92 24.37 29.86
N ARG A 41 1.09 24.23 28.54
CA ARG A 41 1.44 22.95 27.90
C ARG A 41 2.90 22.65 28.25
N SER A 42 3.10 21.87 29.32
CA SER A 42 4.38 21.20 29.55
C SER A 42 4.68 20.26 28.38
N ALA A 43 5.97 20.12 28.05
CA ALA A 43 6.50 19.33 26.94
C ALA A 43 5.69 18.06 26.65
N SER A 44 5.29 17.91 25.38
CA SER A 44 4.40 16.93 24.81
C SER A 44 4.61 15.51 25.36
N GLN A 45 3.64 15.02 26.09
CA GLN A 45 3.55 13.60 26.39
C GLN A 45 2.91 12.94 25.16
N ALA A 46 3.69 12.14 24.44
CA ALA A 46 3.15 11.35 23.33
C ALA A 46 2.09 10.39 23.88
N PHE A 47 0.88 10.43 23.29
CA PHE A 47 -0.21 9.53 23.65
C PHE A 47 -0.15 8.30 22.78
N THR A 48 -0.15 7.12 23.40
CA THR A 48 -0.21 5.84 22.72
C THR A 48 -1.54 5.17 23.06
N PHE A 49 -2.34 4.85 22.05
CA PHE A 49 -3.65 4.24 22.22
C PHE A 49 -3.66 2.76 21.90
N SER A 50 -2.93 2.36 20.83
CA SER A 50 -2.97 1.03 20.25
C SER A 50 -1.73 0.18 20.51
N ASN A 51 -0.65 0.74 21.06
CA ASN A 51 0.71 0.17 21.12
C ASN A 51 1.36 -0.08 19.74
N SER A 52 0.83 0.53 18.68
CA SER A 52 1.39 0.51 17.33
C SER A 52 1.62 1.93 16.85
N ASN A 53 2.87 2.28 16.56
CA ASN A 53 3.22 3.62 16.10
C ASN A 53 2.53 3.98 14.78
N ASP A 54 2.32 3.01 13.91
CA ASP A 54 1.67 3.21 12.60
C ASP A 54 0.18 3.58 12.74
N ILE A 55 -0.45 3.19 13.86
CA ILE A 55 -1.82 3.59 14.21
C ILE A 55 -1.79 4.91 14.98
N ASP A 56 -1.03 4.93 16.07
CA ASP A 56 -1.05 6.04 17.04
C ASP A 56 -0.59 7.37 16.43
N ALA A 57 0.31 7.32 15.44
CA ALA A 57 0.77 8.49 14.71
C ALA A 57 -0.33 9.17 13.87
N LEU A 58 -1.40 8.45 13.53
CA LEU A 58 -2.53 8.96 12.75
C LEU A 58 -3.75 9.32 13.60
N LEU A 59 -3.75 9.05 14.91
CA LEU A 59 -4.91 9.28 15.76
C LEU A 59 -4.85 10.67 16.43
N GLU A 60 -5.89 11.45 16.21
CA GLU A 60 -6.08 12.72 16.93
C GLU A 60 -6.49 12.44 18.40
N THR A 61 -6.01 13.28 19.30
CA THR A 61 -6.32 13.15 20.73
C THR A 61 -7.66 13.82 21.05
N SER A 62 -8.54 13.13 21.78
CA SER A 62 -9.80 13.70 22.22
C SER A 62 -9.57 14.90 23.16
N ILE A 63 -10.18 16.04 22.85
CA ILE A 63 -10.11 17.24 23.68
C ILE A 63 -10.85 17.06 25.03
N ILE A 64 -11.89 16.21 25.02
CA ILE A 64 -12.70 15.95 26.22
C ILE A 64 -11.96 15.01 27.18
N ASN A 65 -11.27 14.03 26.63
CA ASN A 65 -10.49 13.08 27.41
C ASN A 65 -9.20 12.73 26.65
N ARG A 66 -8.10 13.40 27.02
CA ARG A 66 -6.79 13.22 26.37
C ARG A 66 -6.19 11.80 26.45
N GLN A 67 -6.84 10.89 27.17
CA GLN A 67 -6.46 9.49 27.25
C GLN A 67 -7.19 8.62 26.18
N GLN A 68 -8.00 9.22 25.34
CA GLN A 68 -8.74 8.54 24.28
C GLN A 68 -8.56 9.27 22.95
N PRO A 69 -8.58 8.52 21.83
CA PRO A 69 -8.57 9.13 20.51
C PRO A 69 -9.86 9.89 20.23
N ALA A 70 -9.79 10.93 19.41
CA ALA A 70 -10.96 11.64 18.92
C ALA A 70 -11.73 10.76 17.94
N LYS A 71 -12.99 10.46 18.23
CA LYS A 71 -13.86 9.70 17.34
C LYS A 71 -15.34 9.98 17.58
N TRP A 72 -16.16 9.66 16.62
CA TRP A 72 -17.61 9.64 16.80
C TRP A 72 -18.02 8.50 17.74
N ASN A 73 -18.93 8.79 18.65
CA ASN A 73 -19.49 7.75 19.52
C ASN A 73 -20.57 6.97 18.76
N VAL A 74 -20.15 6.08 17.89
CA VAL A 74 -20.99 5.23 17.07
C VAL A 74 -20.49 3.79 17.18
N ALA A 75 -21.40 2.84 17.37
CA ALA A 75 -21.08 1.42 17.40
C ALA A 75 -20.94 0.86 15.98
N PRO A 76 -20.24 -0.28 15.79
CA PRO A 76 -20.28 -1.01 14.53
C PRO A 76 -21.72 -1.28 14.06
N GLY A 77 -21.99 -1.09 12.77
CA GLY A 77 -23.34 -1.11 12.18
C GLY A 77 -24.13 0.18 12.34
N GLY A 78 -23.63 1.14 13.12
CA GLY A 78 -24.29 2.42 13.36
C GLY A 78 -24.19 3.39 12.18
N THR A 79 -24.85 4.54 12.33
CA THR A 79 -24.98 5.55 11.27
C THR A 79 -24.26 6.83 11.65
N LEU A 80 -23.47 7.35 10.72
CA LEU A 80 -22.97 8.71 10.69
C LEU A 80 -23.74 9.50 9.62
N THR A 81 -24.24 10.66 10.00
CA THR A 81 -24.95 11.53 9.08
C THR A 81 -24.01 12.56 8.48
N TYR A 82 -24.22 12.91 7.21
CA TYR A 82 -23.51 14.01 6.58
C TYR A 82 -24.48 14.94 5.86
N SER A 83 -24.07 16.20 5.67
CA SER A 83 -24.88 17.22 5.02
C SER A 83 -24.04 18.23 4.27
N PHE A 84 -24.68 18.93 3.34
CA PHE A 84 -24.08 20.05 2.62
C PHE A 84 -24.71 21.36 3.15
N VAL A 85 -23.84 22.25 3.65
CA VAL A 85 -24.29 23.49 4.29
C VAL A 85 -24.62 24.51 3.22
N SER A 86 -25.82 25.08 3.27
CA SER A 86 -26.24 26.21 2.43
C SER A 86 -26.17 27.52 3.20
N ALA A 87 -26.19 28.66 2.50
CA ALA A 87 -26.24 29.98 3.14
C ALA A 87 -27.48 30.12 4.04
N SER A 88 -28.59 29.44 3.74
CA SER A 88 -29.81 29.47 4.55
C SER A 88 -29.75 28.59 5.79
N SER A 89 -28.96 27.52 5.78
CA SER A 89 -28.74 26.61 6.91
C SER A 89 -27.53 26.99 7.77
N ALA A 90 -26.69 27.89 7.25
CA ALA A 90 -25.47 28.38 7.90
C ALA A 90 -25.69 29.24 9.15
N ASN A 91 -26.89 29.55 9.52
CA ASN A 91 -27.38 30.43 10.56
C ASN A 91 -26.35 30.87 11.65
N SER A 92 -26.81 31.41 12.77
CA SER A 92 -26.01 32.00 13.86
C SER A 92 -24.85 31.13 14.40
N TYR A 93 -24.84 29.81 14.13
CA TYR A 93 -23.79 28.90 14.60
C TYR A 93 -22.42 29.18 13.98
N PHE A 94 -22.36 29.40 12.65
CA PHE A 94 -21.11 29.73 11.96
C PHE A 94 -20.79 31.25 12.04
N ALA A 95 -21.82 32.09 11.92
CA ALA A 95 -21.66 33.56 11.97
C ALA A 95 -21.06 34.07 13.29
N SER A 96 -21.33 33.42 14.43
CA SER A 96 -20.75 33.78 15.72
C SER A 96 -19.25 33.55 15.86
N ARG A 97 -18.59 33.03 14.82
CA ARG A 97 -17.21 32.52 14.86
C ARG A 97 -16.31 33.03 13.73
N ASN A 98 -16.65 34.18 13.16
CA ASN A 98 -15.91 34.80 12.05
C ASN A 98 -15.79 33.92 10.77
N GLU A 99 -16.66 32.94 10.60
CA GLU A 99 -16.76 32.24 9.34
C GLU A 99 -17.61 33.06 8.38
N THR A 100 -17.00 33.47 7.28
CA THR A 100 -17.64 34.33 6.27
C THR A 100 -17.83 33.59 4.96
N ASN A 101 -18.68 34.12 4.10
CA ASN A 101 -18.94 33.63 2.75
C ASN A 101 -19.32 32.14 2.66
N ILE A 102 -20.08 31.63 3.65
CA ILE A 102 -20.56 30.28 3.64
C ILE A 102 -21.48 30.08 2.44
N GLN A 103 -21.12 29.12 1.57
CA GLN A 103 -21.85 28.75 0.39
C GLN A 103 -21.95 27.23 0.29
N GLU A 104 -23.02 26.78 -0.34
CA GLU A 104 -23.17 25.37 -0.68
C GLU A 104 -22.16 24.97 -1.75
N VAL A 105 -21.58 23.78 -1.61
CA VAL A 105 -20.71 23.20 -2.64
C VAL A 105 -21.53 22.79 -3.87
N ASN A 106 -20.89 22.78 -5.03
CA ASN A 106 -21.56 22.41 -6.28
C ASN A 106 -21.91 20.90 -6.35
N ASP A 107 -22.79 20.54 -7.28
CA ASP A 107 -23.29 19.15 -7.38
C ASP A 107 -22.21 18.14 -7.71
N ARG A 108 -21.12 18.54 -8.37
CA ARG A 108 -20.01 17.65 -8.67
C ARG A 108 -19.21 17.32 -7.40
N ILE A 109 -18.95 18.30 -6.55
CA ILE A 109 -18.33 18.06 -5.23
C ILE A 109 -19.23 17.15 -4.38
N LYS A 110 -20.54 17.39 -4.37
CA LYS A 110 -21.48 16.50 -3.66
C LYS A 110 -21.40 15.07 -4.17
N GLN A 111 -21.30 14.86 -5.49
CA GLN A 111 -21.11 13.53 -6.09
C GLN A 111 -19.79 12.89 -5.62
N ASN A 112 -18.68 13.66 -5.64
CA ASN A 112 -17.39 13.18 -5.16
C ASN A 112 -17.45 12.77 -3.67
N VAL A 113 -18.04 13.58 -2.80
CA VAL A 113 -18.20 13.25 -1.38
C VAL A 113 -19.03 11.98 -1.19
N ARG A 114 -20.17 11.85 -1.91
CA ARG A 114 -21.01 10.62 -1.86
C ARG A 114 -20.22 9.40 -2.29
N GLN A 115 -19.43 9.53 -3.35
CA GLN A 115 -18.57 8.47 -3.86
C GLN A 115 -17.49 8.10 -2.83
N ILE A 116 -16.77 9.07 -2.28
CA ILE A 116 -15.74 8.85 -1.27
C ILE A 116 -16.30 8.13 -0.05
N LEU A 117 -17.40 8.60 0.51
CA LEU A 117 -18.01 7.97 1.69
C LEU A 117 -18.47 6.54 1.40
N ARG A 118 -19.02 6.28 0.21
CA ARG A 118 -19.48 4.94 -0.20
C ARG A 118 -18.32 4.00 -0.53
N ASP A 119 -17.33 4.46 -1.33
CA ASP A 119 -16.34 3.59 -1.96
C ASP A 119 -15.03 3.51 -1.16
N ASN A 120 -14.75 4.48 -0.29
CA ASN A 120 -13.53 4.51 0.52
C ASN A 120 -13.80 4.24 2.02
N TYR A 121 -14.81 4.86 2.62
CA TYR A 121 -15.03 4.73 4.06
C TYR A 121 -16.00 3.58 4.40
N ALA A 122 -17.12 3.48 3.72
CA ALA A 122 -18.11 2.44 4.01
C ALA A 122 -17.65 1.04 3.61
N THR A 123 -16.67 0.92 2.74
CA THR A 123 -16.06 -0.36 2.33
C THR A 123 -15.17 -0.95 3.43
N VAL A 124 -14.44 -0.10 4.16
CA VAL A 124 -13.44 -0.52 5.15
C VAL A 124 -13.95 -0.48 6.59
N LEU A 125 -15.04 0.26 6.85
CA LEU A 125 -15.62 0.46 8.17
C LEU A 125 -17.05 -0.12 8.26
N PRO A 126 -17.42 -0.75 9.36
CA PRO A 126 -18.78 -1.24 9.59
C PRO A 126 -19.72 -0.09 9.97
N LEU A 127 -19.77 0.97 9.17
CA LEU A 127 -20.57 2.17 9.39
C LEU A 127 -21.46 2.47 8.18
N ASN A 128 -22.62 3.06 8.44
CA ASN A 128 -23.52 3.58 7.42
C ASN A 128 -23.38 5.09 7.34
N PHE A 129 -23.12 5.64 6.15
CA PHE A 129 -23.08 7.07 5.89
C PHE A 129 -24.37 7.51 5.23
N VAL A 130 -25.13 8.40 5.87
CA VAL A 130 -26.45 8.82 5.40
C VAL A 130 -26.50 10.33 5.21
N GLU A 131 -26.82 10.75 3.98
CA GLU A 131 -27.05 12.17 3.69
C GLU A 131 -28.38 12.64 4.31
N VAL A 132 -28.33 13.76 5.00
CA VAL A 132 -29.48 14.36 5.63
C VAL A 132 -29.55 15.87 5.29
N PRO A 133 -30.72 16.50 5.40
CA PRO A 133 -30.82 17.96 5.35
C PRO A 133 -29.90 18.58 6.41
N ASP A 134 -29.20 19.67 6.04
CA ASP A 134 -28.21 20.28 6.93
C ASP A 134 -28.82 20.75 8.25
N SER A 135 -28.19 20.31 9.32
CA SER A 135 -28.52 20.73 10.68
C SER A 135 -27.27 20.70 11.57
N ALA A 136 -27.32 21.40 12.70
CA ALA A 136 -26.25 21.38 13.70
C ALA A 136 -26.00 19.97 14.31
N GLN A 137 -26.85 19.01 14.03
CA GLN A 137 -26.77 17.63 14.54
C GLN A 137 -26.15 16.67 13.51
N SER A 138 -25.92 17.11 12.26
CA SER A 138 -25.20 16.30 11.27
C SER A 138 -23.76 16.08 11.73
N ASN A 139 -23.26 14.83 11.63
CA ASN A 139 -21.90 14.49 12.07
C ASN A 139 -20.85 15.17 11.18
N ILE A 140 -20.99 15.08 9.87
CA ILE A 140 -20.06 15.66 8.89
C ILE A 140 -20.82 16.74 8.10
N ARG A 141 -20.24 17.92 7.99
CA ARG A 141 -20.88 19.07 7.34
C ARG A 141 -19.90 19.72 6.37
N ILE A 142 -20.24 19.74 5.09
CA ILE A 142 -19.34 20.20 4.00
C ILE A 142 -19.85 21.51 3.41
N MET A 143 -18.94 22.50 3.24
CA MET A 143 -19.27 23.81 2.74
C MET A 143 -18.10 24.49 2.03
N PHE A 144 -18.40 25.47 1.19
CA PHE A 144 -17.45 26.53 0.90
C PHE A 144 -17.50 27.59 2.00
N SER A 145 -16.35 28.07 2.45
CA SER A 145 -16.26 29.21 3.35
C SER A 145 -14.88 29.86 3.26
N ASP A 146 -14.85 31.17 3.56
CA ASP A 146 -13.62 31.87 3.90
C ASP A 146 -13.44 31.70 5.41
N GLY A 147 -12.65 30.74 5.84
CA GLY A 147 -12.43 30.43 7.25
C GLY A 147 -11.80 31.60 8.04
N PRO A 148 -11.57 31.41 9.33
CA PRO A 148 -10.97 32.47 10.18
C PRO A 148 -9.51 32.80 9.81
N GLY A 149 -8.91 32.12 8.87
CA GLY A 149 -7.61 32.39 8.27
C GLY A 149 -7.72 32.43 6.76
N THR A 150 -7.10 33.36 6.11
CA THR A 150 -7.36 33.72 4.71
C THR A 150 -6.59 32.89 3.67
N GLU A 151 -5.85 31.84 4.02
CA GLU A 151 -4.84 31.27 3.13
C GLU A 151 -4.83 29.75 3.00
N GLY A 152 -5.77 28.99 3.57
CA GLY A 152 -5.83 27.53 3.45
C GLY A 152 -6.64 27.06 2.25
N TYR A 153 -6.24 25.93 1.67
CA TYR A 153 -6.94 25.28 0.57
C TYR A 153 -8.24 24.61 1.04
N ALA A 154 -8.15 23.83 2.10
CA ALA A 154 -9.26 23.21 2.82
C ALA A 154 -8.85 22.99 4.29
N TYR A 155 -9.83 22.79 5.15
CA TYR A 155 -9.58 22.38 6.54
C TYR A 155 -10.82 21.73 7.15
N SER A 156 -10.61 20.89 8.15
CA SER A 156 -11.70 20.23 8.87
C SER A 156 -11.47 20.16 10.37
N TYR A 157 -12.54 19.83 11.09
CA TYR A 157 -12.52 19.68 12.55
C TYR A 157 -12.75 18.22 12.94
N THR A 158 -11.88 17.72 13.80
CA THR A 158 -11.98 16.36 14.34
C THR A 158 -13.19 16.16 15.24
N PRO A 159 -13.69 14.94 15.42
CA PRO A 159 -14.79 14.63 16.33
C PRO A 159 -14.53 15.09 17.77
N GLY A 160 -15.59 15.46 18.47
CA GLY A 160 -15.51 15.89 19.89
C GLY A 160 -15.28 17.37 20.10
N LEU A 161 -15.03 18.15 19.06
CA LEU A 161 -15.06 19.61 19.08
C LEU A 161 -16.50 20.13 18.91
N LEU A 162 -16.74 21.37 19.31
CA LEU A 162 -18.01 22.06 19.05
C LEU A 162 -18.35 22.15 17.55
N ARG A 163 -17.35 22.05 16.67
CA ARG A 163 -17.46 22.05 15.22
C ARG A 163 -17.08 20.69 14.61
N GLY A 164 -16.93 19.64 15.43
CA GLY A 164 -16.46 18.37 14.96
C GLY A 164 -17.16 17.92 13.70
N GLY A 165 -16.36 17.49 12.71
CA GLY A 165 -16.84 17.05 11.40
C GLY A 165 -17.20 18.15 10.40
N ALA A 166 -17.00 19.45 10.71
CA ALA A 166 -17.17 20.50 9.71
C ALA A 166 -15.95 20.55 8.77
N ILE A 167 -16.21 20.51 7.47
CA ILE A 167 -15.21 20.55 6.39
C ILE A 167 -15.43 21.82 5.59
N HIS A 168 -14.41 22.64 5.55
CA HIS A 168 -14.40 23.95 4.90
C HIS A 168 -13.50 23.90 3.67
N LEU A 169 -14.05 24.21 2.49
CA LEU A 169 -13.35 24.25 1.22
C LEU A 169 -13.24 25.69 0.75
N GLN A 170 -12.09 26.07 0.22
CA GLN A 170 -11.89 27.42 -0.33
C GLN A 170 -12.36 27.47 -1.78
N LYS A 171 -13.42 28.25 -2.03
CA LYS A 171 -14.07 28.33 -3.34
C LYS A 171 -13.16 28.82 -4.47
N LEU A 172 -12.16 29.62 -4.17
CA LEU A 172 -11.25 30.17 -5.18
C LEU A 172 -10.52 29.09 -5.98
N TYR A 173 -10.24 27.94 -5.37
CA TYR A 173 -9.53 26.82 -6.01
C TYR A 173 -10.41 26.02 -6.96
N GLU A 174 -11.73 26.19 -6.91
CA GLU A 174 -12.65 25.54 -7.85
C GLU A 174 -12.53 26.07 -9.28
N ASN A 175 -11.84 27.20 -9.47
CA ASN A 175 -11.61 27.78 -10.79
C ASN A 175 -10.37 27.23 -11.51
N ASP A 176 -9.55 26.41 -10.82
CA ASP A 176 -8.35 25.81 -11.36
C ASP A 176 -8.58 24.29 -11.55
N PRO A 177 -8.54 23.77 -12.78
CA PRO A 177 -8.77 22.34 -13.04
C PRO A 177 -7.83 21.38 -12.30
N GLU A 178 -6.61 21.83 -11.95
CA GLU A 178 -5.63 21.01 -11.23
C GLU A 178 -5.98 20.88 -9.74
N THR A 179 -6.61 21.89 -9.16
CA THR A 179 -6.91 21.95 -7.73
C THR A 179 -8.40 21.85 -7.40
N ALA A 180 -9.29 21.92 -8.39
CA ALA A 180 -10.73 21.93 -8.16
C ALA A 180 -11.22 20.67 -7.46
N PHE A 181 -12.00 20.82 -6.39
CA PHE A 181 -12.64 19.73 -5.65
C PHE A 181 -13.70 18.98 -6.47
N SER A 182 -14.19 19.60 -7.53
CA SER A 182 -15.13 18.99 -8.48
C SER A 182 -14.48 18.04 -9.49
N THR A 183 -13.15 17.98 -9.57
CA THR A 183 -12.43 16.99 -10.37
C THR A 183 -12.58 15.59 -9.76
N GLY A 184 -12.41 14.55 -10.61
CA GLY A 184 -12.66 13.15 -10.22
C GLY A 184 -11.47 12.48 -9.51
N PRO A 185 -11.58 11.16 -9.27
CA PRO A 185 -10.51 10.36 -8.64
C PRO A 185 -9.15 10.54 -9.31
N GLY A 186 -8.08 10.58 -8.51
CA GLY A 186 -6.70 10.80 -8.95
C GLY A 186 -6.30 12.28 -9.04
N SER A 187 -7.26 13.21 -8.99
CA SER A 187 -6.98 14.65 -8.92
C SER A 187 -6.60 15.11 -7.51
N TYR A 188 -5.91 16.23 -7.43
CA TYR A 188 -5.55 16.83 -6.14
C TYR A 188 -6.79 17.23 -5.32
N GLY A 189 -7.81 17.80 -5.96
CA GLY A 189 -9.05 18.18 -5.26
C GLY A 189 -9.82 16.99 -4.70
N TYR A 190 -9.89 15.88 -5.44
CA TYR A 190 -10.52 14.64 -4.96
C TYR A 190 -9.73 14.02 -3.78
N TYR A 191 -8.40 13.95 -3.92
CA TYR A 191 -7.50 13.52 -2.85
C TYR A 191 -7.71 14.35 -1.57
N THR A 192 -7.80 15.69 -1.70
CA THR A 192 -8.05 16.58 -0.55
C THR A 192 -9.40 16.29 0.11
N LEU A 193 -10.46 15.99 -0.65
CA LEU A 193 -11.74 15.61 -0.05
C LEU A 193 -11.62 14.33 0.79
N ILE A 194 -10.86 13.33 0.36
CA ILE A 194 -10.60 12.12 1.16
C ILE A 194 -9.85 12.49 2.44
N HIS A 195 -8.81 13.33 2.33
CA HIS A 195 -7.99 13.82 3.44
C HIS A 195 -8.82 14.56 4.50
N GLU A 196 -9.64 15.52 4.08
CA GLU A 196 -10.45 16.30 5.01
C GLU A 196 -11.54 15.46 5.69
N ILE A 197 -12.12 14.49 4.98
CA ILE A 197 -13.00 13.50 5.61
C ILE A 197 -12.23 12.66 6.63
N GLY A 198 -10.95 12.34 6.38
CA GLY A 198 -10.07 11.67 7.34
C GLY A 198 -9.97 12.42 8.67
N HIS A 199 -9.74 13.73 8.64
CA HIS A 199 -9.79 14.58 9.84
C HIS A 199 -11.17 14.56 10.51
N ALA A 200 -12.23 14.70 9.73
CA ALA A 200 -13.59 14.63 10.24
C ALA A 200 -13.94 13.27 10.87
N MET A 201 -13.18 12.23 10.55
CA MET A 201 -13.28 10.88 11.13
C MET A 201 -12.30 10.64 12.29
N GLY A 202 -11.41 11.60 12.63
CA GLY A 202 -10.53 11.52 13.79
C GLY A 202 -9.06 11.23 13.47
N LEU A 203 -8.65 11.28 12.21
CA LEU A 203 -7.25 11.20 11.82
C LEU A 203 -6.55 12.56 11.99
N LYS A 204 -5.24 12.53 12.25
CA LYS A 204 -4.33 13.68 12.25
C LYS A 204 -3.19 13.47 11.26
N HIS A 205 -2.42 14.52 11.02
CA HIS A 205 -1.21 14.42 10.23
C HIS A 205 -0.16 13.57 10.96
N PRO A 206 0.54 12.64 10.26
CA PRO A 206 1.49 11.73 10.87
C PRO A 206 2.86 12.32 11.16
N GLY A 207 3.18 13.48 10.60
CA GLY A 207 4.48 14.14 10.71
C GLY A 207 4.46 15.42 11.56
N ASN A 208 5.64 15.85 12.01
CA ASN A 208 5.80 17.17 12.65
C ASN A 208 6.17 18.20 11.57
N TYR A 209 5.19 18.66 10.81
CA TYR A 209 5.41 19.58 9.67
C TYR A 209 5.56 21.05 10.10
N ASN A 210 5.28 21.36 11.36
CA ASN A 210 5.20 22.74 11.87
C ASN A 210 6.49 23.24 12.52
N THR A 211 7.65 22.90 12.00
CA THR A 211 8.88 23.63 12.31
C THR A 211 8.87 24.93 11.49
N GLY A 212 8.06 25.90 11.94
CA GLY A 212 8.12 27.26 11.39
C GLY A 212 9.54 27.82 11.47
N SER A 213 9.87 28.77 10.61
CA SER A 213 11.18 29.44 10.49
C SER A 213 11.76 29.99 11.81
N ASN A 214 11.07 29.88 12.92
CA ASN A 214 11.46 30.31 14.27
C ASN A 214 11.57 29.18 15.30
N GLY A 215 11.50 27.89 14.89
CA GLY A 215 11.77 26.75 15.79
C GLY A 215 10.75 26.55 16.92
N THR A 216 9.62 27.24 16.91
CA THR A 216 8.50 26.98 17.82
C THR A 216 7.57 25.99 17.16
N ALA A 217 7.62 24.74 17.65
CA ALA A 217 6.70 23.70 17.24
C ALA A 217 5.27 24.11 17.62
N ASN A 218 4.43 24.36 16.61
CA ASN A 218 2.99 24.32 16.82
C ASN A 218 2.62 22.83 16.79
N SER A 219 2.33 22.31 17.96
CA SER A 219 2.32 20.91 18.26
C SER A 219 1.05 20.23 17.80
N GLU A 220 1.12 19.42 16.77
CA GLU A 220 0.42 18.16 16.84
C GLU A 220 1.20 17.30 17.87
N ASP A 221 0.52 16.76 18.85
CA ASP A 221 1.17 15.88 19.83
C ASP A 221 1.58 14.58 19.12
N GLY A 222 2.87 14.16 19.26
CA GLY A 222 3.30 12.84 18.76
C GLY A 222 2.45 11.69 19.34
N PRO A 223 2.68 10.47 18.91
CA PRO A 223 3.82 10.02 18.13
C PRO A 223 3.73 10.39 16.64
N TYR A 224 4.88 10.32 15.95
CA TYR A 224 4.98 10.60 14.52
C TYR A 224 5.46 9.37 13.77
N LEU A 225 5.08 9.24 12.49
CA LEU A 225 5.67 8.22 11.61
C LEU A 225 7.15 8.54 11.34
N PRO A 226 7.99 7.51 11.20
CA PRO A 226 9.33 7.67 10.64
C PRO A 226 9.26 8.26 9.22
N LEU A 227 10.25 9.03 8.80
CA LEU A 227 10.27 9.73 7.50
C LEU A 227 10.05 8.80 6.29
N ASP A 228 10.52 7.55 6.38
CA ASP A 228 10.32 6.55 5.33
C ASP A 228 8.87 6.06 5.21
N LYS A 229 8.09 6.21 6.26
CA LYS A 229 6.68 5.84 6.30
C LYS A 229 5.74 7.04 6.19
N ASP A 230 6.23 8.24 6.49
CA ASP A 230 5.47 9.47 6.40
C ASP A 230 5.45 10.01 4.96
N ASN A 231 4.59 9.42 4.15
CA ASN A 231 4.37 9.84 2.76
C ASN A 231 2.96 9.48 2.29
N THR A 232 2.51 10.11 1.19
CA THR A 232 1.15 9.98 0.65
C THR A 232 0.80 8.60 0.12
N ARG A 233 1.72 7.65 0.09
CA ARG A 233 1.47 6.24 -0.29
C ARG A 233 1.06 5.38 0.89
N ASN A 234 1.55 5.73 2.06
CA ASN A 234 1.22 5.04 3.29
C ASN A 234 -0.04 5.61 3.92
N THR A 235 -0.25 6.92 3.78
CA THR A 235 -1.38 7.64 4.36
C THR A 235 -1.72 8.90 3.58
N ILE A 236 -3.01 9.12 3.32
CA ILE A 236 -3.51 10.36 2.74
C ILE A 236 -3.29 11.56 3.67
N MET A 237 -3.02 11.34 4.95
CA MET A 237 -2.82 12.39 5.93
C MET A 237 -1.41 13.00 5.90
N SER A 238 -0.48 12.45 5.11
CA SER A 238 0.87 12.97 4.98
C SER A 238 0.95 14.16 4.04
N TYR A 239 1.80 15.14 4.40
CA TYR A 239 2.19 16.25 3.51
C TYR A 239 3.42 15.93 2.66
N ASN A 240 4.10 14.83 2.94
CA ASN A 240 5.22 14.39 2.14
C ASN A 240 4.71 13.68 0.90
N ALA A 241 4.60 14.40 -0.22
CA ALA A 241 4.29 13.81 -1.49
C ALA A 241 5.31 12.69 -1.79
N ALA A 242 4.80 11.56 -2.24
CA ALA A 242 5.66 10.54 -2.78
C ALA A 242 6.33 11.10 -4.05
N TYR A 243 7.66 11.12 -4.06
CA TYR A 243 8.53 11.91 -4.97
C TYR A 243 8.34 11.75 -6.49
N LYS A 244 7.36 11.05 -6.95
CA LYS A 244 7.16 10.81 -8.37
C LYS A 244 6.65 12.00 -9.18
N THR A 245 6.03 12.94 -8.53
CA THR A 245 5.30 14.02 -9.21
C THR A 245 6.18 14.96 -10.02
N PHE A 246 7.50 14.90 -9.86
CA PHE A 246 8.39 15.87 -10.50
C PHE A 246 8.62 15.68 -12.00
N ASN A 247 8.45 14.47 -12.53
CA ASN A 247 8.75 14.21 -13.95
C ASN A 247 7.73 13.31 -14.67
N ASP A 248 6.67 12.87 -14.01
CA ASP A 248 5.65 12.07 -14.65
C ASP A 248 4.32 12.86 -14.73
N PRO A 249 3.96 13.32 -15.93
CA PRO A 249 2.69 14.02 -16.13
C PRO A 249 1.44 13.15 -15.85
N ASN A 250 1.64 11.83 -15.70
CA ASN A 250 0.59 10.88 -15.39
C ASN A 250 0.61 10.46 -13.91
N ALA A 251 1.42 11.12 -13.05
CA ALA A 251 1.44 10.82 -11.62
C ALA A 251 0.08 11.20 -11.02
N GLU A 252 -0.63 10.21 -10.54
CA GLU A 252 -1.92 10.40 -9.90
C GLU A 252 -1.78 10.53 -8.37
N ASN A 253 -2.65 11.34 -7.78
CA ASN A 253 -2.83 11.35 -6.33
C ASN A 253 -3.59 10.09 -5.90
N PRO A 254 -3.50 9.68 -4.62
CA PRO A 254 -4.31 8.59 -4.11
C PRO A 254 -5.79 8.77 -4.42
N ARG A 255 -6.42 7.71 -4.92
CA ARG A 255 -7.86 7.66 -5.22
C ARG A 255 -8.68 7.10 -4.06
N SER A 256 -8.00 6.51 -3.07
CA SER A 256 -8.61 5.88 -1.91
C SER A 256 -7.84 6.21 -0.63
N LEU A 257 -8.39 5.76 0.51
CA LEU A 257 -7.64 5.62 1.76
C LEU A 257 -6.42 4.73 1.52
N MET A 258 -5.30 5.07 2.15
CA MET A 258 -4.06 4.30 2.05
C MET A 258 -3.94 3.32 3.22
N PRO A 259 -3.02 2.34 3.19
CA PRO A 259 -3.00 1.24 4.16
C PRO A 259 -3.01 1.66 5.64
N TYR A 260 -2.28 2.72 6.00
CA TYR A 260 -2.24 3.19 7.39
C TYR A 260 -3.50 3.93 7.81
N ASP A 261 -4.16 4.64 6.89
CA ASP A 261 -5.45 5.28 7.15
C ASP A 261 -6.52 4.24 7.48
N ILE A 262 -6.59 3.18 6.65
CA ILE A 262 -7.52 2.08 6.83
C ILE A 262 -7.29 1.44 8.20
N ARG A 263 -6.05 1.12 8.54
CA ARG A 263 -5.68 0.52 9.82
C ARG A 263 -6.05 1.40 11.01
N ALA A 264 -5.78 2.70 10.94
CA ALA A 264 -6.11 3.65 12.00
C ALA A 264 -7.62 3.83 12.16
N LEU A 265 -8.37 3.95 11.06
CA LEU A 265 -9.82 4.05 11.07
C LEU A 265 -10.49 2.77 11.59
N GLN A 266 -9.99 1.60 11.22
CA GLN A 266 -10.47 0.32 11.74
C GLN A 266 -10.21 0.16 13.24
N TYR A 267 -9.11 0.69 13.75
CA TYR A 267 -8.87 0.76 15.18
C TYR A 267 -9.93 1.63 15.90
N LEU A 268 -10.35 2.74 15.29
CA LEU A 268 -11.35 3.64 15.86
C LEU A 268 -12.77 3.07 15.84
N TYR A 269 -13.17 2.41 14.74
CA TYR A 269 -14.57 2.10 14.44
C TYR A 269 -14.86 0.62 14.22
N GLY A 270 -13.82 -0.22 14.20
CA GLY A 270 -13.93 -1.63 13.86
C GLY A 270 -13.72 -1.90 12.38
N THR A 271 -13.53 -3.16 12.04
CA THR A 271 -13.24 -3.67 10.70
C THR A 271 -14.50 -4.15 10.03
N ARG A 272 -14.67 -3.84 8.75
CA ARG A 272 -15.76 -4.39 7.93
C ARG A 272 -15.31 -5.70 7.27
N SER A 273 -15.45 -6.81 7.98
CA SER A 273 -15.03 -8.13 7.51
C SER A 273 -16.02 -8.81 6.56
N ASP A 274 -17.20 -8.21 6.34
CA ASP A 274 -18.22 -8.71 5.40
C ASP A 274 -18.12 -8.07 4.01
N TRP A 275 -17.22 -7.11 3.83
CA TRP A 275 -17.00 -6.49 2.54
C TRP A 275 -16.10 -7.38 1.67
N ASN A 276 -16.55 -7.67 0.45
CA ASN A 276 -15.89 -8.61 -0.45
C ASN A 276 -15.58 -9.98 0.22
N GLY A 277 -16.43 -10.43 1.13
CA GLY A 277 -16.22 -11.67 1.90
C GLY A 277 -16.48 -12.97 1.10
N GLY A 278 -16.48 -12.93 -0.22
CA GLY A 278 -16.53 -14.07 -1.14
C GLY A 278 -15.32 -14.06 -2.04
N ASP A 279 -15.16 -15.10 -2.85
CA ASP A 279 -14.01 -15.23 -3.77
C ASP A 279 -14.06 -14.15 -4.84
N ASN A 280 -13.11 -13.20 -4.78
CA ASN A 280 -13.05 -12.03 -5.64
C ASN A 280 -11.86 -12.12 -6.61
N VAL A 281 -12.00 -11.51 -7.79
CA VAL A 281 -10.91 -11.39 -8.77
C VAL A 281 -10.65 -9.92 -9.07
N TYR A 282 -9.49 -9.43 -8.66
CA TYR A 282 -8.99 -8.09 -8.92
C TYR A 282 -8.16 -8.08 -10.19
N LYS A 283 -8.73 -7.54 -11.28
CA LYS A 283 -8.10 -7.56 -12.61
C LYS A 283 -7.34 -6.28 -12.89
N PHE A 284 -6.12 -6.46 -13.39
CA PHE A 284 -5.23 -5.37 -13.76
C PHE A 284 -4.92 -5.39 -15.25
N ASP A 285 -4.96 -4.20 -15.84
CA ASP A 285 -4.54 -3.94 -17.20
C ASP A 285 -3.78 -2.60 -17.29
N SER A 286 -3.31 -2.23 -18.47
CA SER A 286 -2.54 -1.01 -18.67
C SER A 286 -3.29 0.29 -18.30
N THR A 287 -4.60 0.23 -18.08
CA THR A 287 -5.42 1.41 -17.75
C THR A 287 -5.59 1.62 -16.25
N ASN A 288 -5.46 0.57 -15.43
CA ASN A 288 -5.70 0.63 -13.99
C ASN A 288 -4.49 0.24 -13.13
N PHE A 289 -3.48 -0.43 -13.68
CA PHE A 289 -2.34 -0.95 -12.90
C PHE A 289 -1.55 0.14 -12.16
N ASN A 290 -1.43 1.33 -12.74
CA ASN A 290 -0.70 2.45 -12.15
C ASN A 290 -1.55 3.36 -11.25
N THR A 291 -2.81 2.99 -10.98
CA THR A 291 -3.66 3.77 -10.07
C THR A 291 -3.19 3.64 -8.63
N VAL A 292 -3.15 4.77 -7.91
CA VAL A 292 -2.76 4.78 -6.49
C VAL A 292 -3.99 4.57 -5.64
N GLU A 293 -4.23 3.31 -5.28
CA GLU A 293 -5.39 2.91 -4.47
C GLU A 293 -5.03 1.74 -3.54
N THR A 294 -5.94 1.37 -2.66
CA THR A 294 -5.74 0.27 -1.71
C THR A 294 -6.89 -0.72 -1.80
N ILE A 295 -6.57 -1.99 -1.99
CA ILE A 295 -7.53 -3.09 -1.89
C ILE A 295 -7.77 -3.38 -0.41
N TRP A 296 -9.03 -3.37 -0.02
CA TRP A 296 -9.53 -3.96 1.21
C TRP A 296 -10.41 -5.15 0.87
N ASP A 297 -10.05 -6.30 1.39
CA ASP A 297 -10.81 -7.53 1.28
C ASP A 297 -11.05 -8.12 2.67
N GLY A 298 -12.30 -8.48 2.97
CA GLY A 298 -12.72 -9.00 4.26
C GLY A 298 -12.62 -10.51 4.37
N GLY A 299 -12.25 -11.20 3.30
CA GLY A 299 -12.01 -12.64 3.24
C GLY A 299 -12.75 -13.33 2.10
N GLY A 300 -12.30 -14.50 1.76
CA GLY A 300 -12.66 -15.31 0.62
C GLY A 300 -11.44 -16.12 0.21
N SER A 301 -11.42 -16.59 -1.03
CA SER A 301 -10.22 -17.03 -1.72
C SER A 301 -10.01 -16.11 -2.93
N ASP A 302 -9.19 -15.09 -2.75
CA ASP A 302 -9.15 -13.93 -3.62
C ASP A 302 -7.95 -13.98 -4.57
N THR A 303 -8.14 -13.42 -5.77
CA THR A 303 -7.14 -13.51 -6.85
C THR A 303 -6.76 -12.12 -7.35
N LEU A 304 -5.45 -11.86 -7.43
CA LEU A 304 -4.88 -10.77 -8.20
C LEU A 304 -4.57 -11.30 -9.62
N ASP A 305 -5.20 -10.73 -10.65
CA ASP A 305 -5.07 -11.18 -12.04
C ASP A 305 -4.38 -10.10 -12.89
N PHE A 306 -3.12 -10.35 -13.24
CA PHE A 306 -2.27 -9.48 -14.06
C PHE A 306 -2.10 -9.98 -15.49
N SER A 307 -2.82 -11.03 -15.89
CA SER A 307 -2.68 -11.66 -17.21
C SER A 307 -2.93 -10.74 -18.40
N ALA A 308 -3.59 -9.61 -18.20
CA ALA A 308 -3.85 -8.60 -19.23
C ALA A 308 -2.79 -7.48 -19.31
N LEU A 309 -1.73 -7.55 -18.51
CA LEU A 309 -0.63 -6.59 -18.57
C LEU A 309 0.30 -6.86 -19.75
N PRO A 310 1.05 -5.84 -20.25
CA PRO A 310 2.00 -6.00 -21.34
C PRO A 310 3.19 -6.90 -20.98
N ALA A 311 3.63 -7.73 -21.94
CA ALA A 311 4.80 -8.62 -21.79
C ALA A 311 6.16 -7.91 -21.74
N ASN A 312 6.22 -6.59 -22.02
CA ASN A 312 7.50 -5.88 -22.17
C ASN A 312 8.00 -5.23 -20.86
N ASP A 313 7.24 -5.31 -19.80
CA ASP A 313 7.57 -4.75 -18.50
C ASP A 313 7.95 -5.86 -17.51
N VAL A 314 8.65 -5.49 -16.46
CA VAL A 314 8.92 -6.34 -15.29
C VAL A 314 8.02 -5.86 -14.16
N TYR A 315 7.25 -6.77 -13.57
CA TYR A 315 6.33 -6.43 -12.50
C TYR A 315 6.83 -6.97 -11.16
N ARG A 316 6.64 -6.19 -10.09
CA ARG A 316 6.85 -6.63 -8.72
C ARG A 316 5.49 -6.75 -8.04
N LEU A 317 5.10 -7.98 -7.75
CA LEU A 317 3.78 -8.37 -7.28
C LEU A 317 3.89 -8.94 -5.86
N ASP A 318 3.97 -8.04 -4.85
CA ASP A 318 4.12 -8.43 -3.45
C ASP A 318 2.73 -8.50 -2.78
N MET A 319 2.27 -9.72 -2.48
CA MET A 319 0.96 -10.00 -1.88
C MET A 319 0.89 -9.67 -0.38
N ASN A 320 1.98 -9.20 0.23
CA ASN A 320 1.99 -8.88 1.64
C ASN A 320 1.22 -7.59 1.96
N GLN A 321 0.58 -7.59 3.12
CA GLN A 321 -0.16 -6.44 3.62
C GLN A 321 0.73 -5.19 3.75
N GLY A 322 0.23 -4.03 3.34
CA GLY A 322 0.96 -2.77 3.33
C GLY A 322 1.99 -2.64 2.22
N LYS A 323 2.05 -3.62 1.30
CA LYS A 323 2.92 -3.60 0.12
C LYS A 323 2.17 -3.19 -1.13
N SER A 324 2.92 -2.80 -2.14
CA SER A 324 2.39 -2.34 -3.41
C SER A 324 2.66 -3.32 -4.54
N LEU A 325 1.72 -3.36 -5.47
CA LEU A 325 1.82 -4.04 -6.76
C LEU A 325 2.34 -3.01 -7.77
N THR A 326 3.56 -3.21 -8.29
CA THR A 326 4.26 -2.19 -9.09
C THR A 326 4.85 -2.75 -10.37
N ALA A 327 4.91 -1.92 -11.41
CA ALA A 327 5.77 -2.17 -12.55
C ALA A 327 7.20 -1.69 -12.24
N LYS A 328 8.21 -2.51 -12.48
CA LYS A 328 9.55 -2.01 -12.75
C LYS A 328 9.48 -1.41 -14.16
N SER A 329 9.02 -0.17 -14.29
CA SER A 329 8.97 0.45 -15.60
C SER A 329 10.38 0.46 -16.19
N ALA A 330 10.45 0.40 -17.54
CA ALA A 330 11.68 0.52 -18.35
C ALA A 330 12.49 1.83 -18.11
N LEU A 331 12.09 2.62 -17.15
CA LEU A 331 12.87 3.74 -16.61
C LEU A 331 14.09 3.26 -15.82
N GLY A 332 14.49 1.96 -15.98
CA GLY A 332 15.70 1.39 -15.39
C GLY A 332 15.84 1.74 -13.91
N ASP A 333 16.73 1.12 -13.19
CA ASP A 333 17.15 1.51 -11.83
C ASP A 333 17.52 3.00 -11.70
N LEU A 334 16.57 3.89 -11.99
CA LEU A 334 16.67 5.30 -11.72
C LEU A 334 16.50 5.49 -10.21
N ASN A 335 17.56 5.10 -9.49
CA ASN A 335 17.87 5.72 -8.22
C ASN A 335 18.00 7.22 -8.52
N TYR A 336 16.92 7.96 -8.41
CA TYR A 336 16.98 9.40 -8.47
C TYR A 336 17.73 9.85 -7.22
N TYR A 337 19.00 10.16 -7.41
CA TYR A 337 19.73 11.01 -6.49
C TYR A 337 19.11 12.40 -6.64
N LEU A 338 18.25 12.77 -5.70
CA LEU A 338 17.86 14.16 -5.59
C LEU A 338 19.11 14.94 -5.16
N GLU A 339 19.42 15.99 -5.88
CA GLU A 339 20.42 16.94 -5.41
C GLU A 339 20.02 17.43 -4.01
N PRO A 340 20.97 17.67 -3.09
CA PRO A 340 20.66 18.10 -1.72
C PRO A 340 19.70 19.30 -1.64
N SER A 341 19.69 20.16 -2.67
CA SER A 341 18.80 21.31 -2.79
C SER A 341 17.34 20.94 -3.13
N GLN A 342 17.08 19.70 -3.55
CA GLN A 342 15.77 19.17 -3.94
C GLN A 342 15.15 18.33 -2.84
N LEU A 343 15.90 18.09 -1.76
CA LEU A 343 15.41 17.33 -0.61
C LEU A 343 14.52 18.20 0.27
N PRO A 344 13.42 17.65 0.81
CA PRO A 344 12.62 18.37 1.79
C PRO A 344 13.45 18.67 3.05
N PRO A 345 13.09 19.72 3.79
CA PRO A 345 13.74 20.03 5.06
C PRO A 345 13.72 18.83 6.01
N GLY A 346 14.91 18.37 6.42
CA GLY A 346 15.06 17.22 7.33
C GLY A 346 15.19 15.87 6.65
N ALA A 347 15.19 15.80 5.32
CA ALA A 347 15.51 14.58 4.59
C ALA A 347 17.01 14.27 4.67
N ASP A 348 17.33 12.97 4.75
CA ASP A 348 18.69 12.48 4.75
C ASP A 348 19.26 12.56 3.30
N PRO A 349 20.29 13.37 3.02
CA PRO A 349 20.87 13.49 1.70
C PRO A 349 21.55 12.20 1.20
N ASP A 350 21.91 11.29 2.11
CA ASP A 350 22.54 10.02 1.76
C ASP A 350 21.50 8.91 1.51
N ARG A 351 20.21 9.22 1.61
CA ARG A 351 19.13 8.27 1.43
C ARG A 351 18.69 8.20 -0.03
N ILE A 352 18.71 6.99 -0.58
CA ILE A 352 18.15 6.71 -1.91
C ILE A 352 16.62 6.67 -1.77
N TYR A 353 15.94 7.62 -2.38
CA TYR A 353 14.50 7.61 -2.52
C TYR A 353 14.16 6.84 -3.80
N THR A 354 13.74 5.59 -3.65
CA THR A 354 13.41 4.76 -4.81
C THR A 354 12.02 5.11 -5.35
N THR A 355 11.89 5.09 -6.67
CA THR A 355 10.62 5.26 -7.39
C THR A 355 9.73 4.01 -7.33
N GLU A 356 10.08 3.02 -6.55
CA GLU A 356 9.54 1.65 -6.53
C GLU A 356 8.10 1.49 -6.06
N ASN A 357 7.30 2.52 -5.96
CA ASN A 357 6.03 2.40 -5.26
C ASN A 357 4.89 3.10 -6.00
N PHE A 358 4.58 2.68 -7.20
CA PHE A 358 3.39 3.07 -7.90
C PHE A 358 2.45 1.89 -7.98
N GLY A 359 1.18 2.15 -7.94
CA GLY A 359 0.15 1.17 -8.15
C GLY A 359 -0.71 0.93 -6.93
N THR A 360 -1.38 -0.20 -6.95
CA THR A 360 -2.35 -0.62 -5.94
C THR A 360 -1.64 -1.22 -4.73
N TYR A 361 -2.15 -0.91 -3.54
CA TYR A 361 -1.69 -1.44 -2.26
C TYR A 361 -2.64 -2.50 -1.72
N ILE A 362 -2.13 -3.40 -0.89
CA ILE A 362 -2.94 -4.33 -0.11
C ILE A 362 -3.06 -3.78 1.31
N ALA A 363 -4.28 -3.59 1.78
CA ALA A 363 -4.55 -3.07 3.12
C ALA A 363 -4.06 -4.04 4.22
N PHE A 364 -3.74 -3.50 5.39
CA PHE A 364 -3.51 -4.33 6.57
C PHE A 364 -4.79 -5.03 7.00
N GLY A 365 -4.74 -6.34 7.16
CA GLY A 365 -5.88 -7.18 7.50
C GLY A 365 -6.63 -7.75 6.30
N ALA A 366 -6.32 -7.32 5.08
CA ALA A 366 -6.81 -7.98 3.87
C ALA A 366 -6.04 -9.29 3.64
N SER A 367 -6.73 -10.32 3.18
CA SER A 367 -6.17 -11.63 2.83
C SER A 367 -6.33 -11.85 1.33
N ILE A 368 -5.24 -12.15 0.64
CA ILE A 368 -5.24 -12.50 -0.78
C ILE A 368 -4.43 -13.78 -0.93
N GLU A 369 -5.00 -14.80 -1.51
CA GLU A 369 -4.41 -16.14 -1.58
C GLU A 369 -3.82 -16.45 -2.94
N ASN A 370 -4.36 -15.88 -4.03
CA ASN A 370 -4.01 -16.30 -5.38
C ASN A 370 -3.46 -15.13 -6.20
N LEU A 371 -2.52 -15.45 -7.09
CA LEU A 371 -1.94 -14.52 -8.04
C LEU A 371 -1.80 -15.20 -9.40
N VAL A 372 -2.23 -14.49 -10.44
CA VAL A 372 -1.94 -14.81 -11.83
C VAL A 372 -1.06 -13.70 -12.38
N GLY A 373 0.17 -14.03 -12.74
CA GLY A 373 1.17 -13.12 -13.27
C GLY A 373 0.86 -12.58 -14.67
N SER A 374 1.76 -11.78 -15.17
CA SER A 374 1.68 -11.18 -16.48
C SER A 374 2.31 -12.10 -17.57
N PRO A 375 2.24 -11.72 -18.85
CA PRO A 375 3.07 -12.35 -19.88
C PRO A 375 4.52 -11.86 -19.91
N GLY A 376 4.96 -11.01 -18.98
CA GLY A 376 6.33 -10.49 -18.86
C GLY A 376 7.07 -11.15 -17.70
N ASN A 377 8.30 -10.72 -17.46
CA ASN A 377 9.10 -11.26 -16.36
C ASN A 377 8.62 -10.68 -15.02
N ASP A 378 8.10 -11.52 -14.14
CA ASP A 378 7.50 -11.12 -12.87
C ASP A 378 8.39 -11.44 -11.68
N GLU A 379 8.33 -10.60 -10.65
CA GLU A 379 8.87 -10.87 -9.33
C GLU A 379 7.68 -10.96 -8.36
N ALA A 380 7.14 -12.19 -8.19
CA ALA A 380 5.97 -12.46 -7.37
C ALA A 380 6.37 -12.94 -5.97
N VAL A 381 5.78 -12.32 -4.95
CA VAL A 381 6.01 -12.70 -3.55
C VAL A 381 4.67 -12.97 -2.90
N GLY A 382 4.49 -14.19 -2.41
CA GLY A 382 3.35 -14.62 -1.60
C GLY A 382 3.31 -13.94 -0.24
N ASN A 383 2.49 -14.45 0.64
CA ASN A 383 2.34 -13.90 1.99
C ASN A 383 2.40 -15.01 3.06
N GLU A 384 1.88 -14.74 4.26
CA GLU A 384 1.89 -15.71 5.39
C GLU A 384 0.79 -16.79 5.27
N LEU A 385 -0.03 -16.78 4.19
CA LEU A 385 -1.10 -17.75 3.92
C LEU A 385 -0.60 -18.83 2.94
N ALA A 386 -1.38 -19.88 2.77
CA ALA A 386 -1.18 -20.81 1.66
C ALA A 386 -1.58 -20.13 0.36
N ASN A 387 -0.62 -19.94 -0.53
CA ASN A 387 -0.80 -19.21 -1.77
C ASN A 387 -0.86 -20.13 -3.00
N SER A 388 -1.56 -19.68 -4.03
CA SER A 388 -1.49 -20.26 -5.37
C SER A 388 -1.00 -19.18 -6.33
N ILE A 389 0.21 -19.33 -6.85
CA ILE A 389 0.87 -18.34 -7.71
C ILE A 389 1.20 -18.97 -9.05
N LEU A 390 0.68 -18.38 -10.12
CA LEU A 390 1.04 -18.69 -11.51
C LEU A 390 1.85 -17.53 -12.07
N GLY A 391 3.10 -17.76 -12.48
CA GLY A 391 3.97 -16.76 -13.11
C GLY A 391 3.43 -16.31 -14.46
N GLY A 392 3.24 -17.25 -15.35
CA GLY A 392 2.64 -17.00 -16.65
C GLY A 392 3.57 -17.31 -17.82
N ALA A 393 3.99 -16.30 -18.52
CA ALA A 393 5.03 -16.41 -19.51
C ALA A 393 6.11 -15.36 -19.21
N GLY A 394 7.36 -15.66 -19.56
CA GLY A 394 8.49 -14.82 -19.20
C GLY A 394 9.38 -15.52 -18.19
N ASN A 395 10.48 -14.92 -17.83
CA ASN A 395 11.40 -15.50 -16.85
C ASN A 395 11.04 -14.94 -15.46
N ASP A 396 10.30 -15.71 -14.68
CA ASP A 396 9.70 -15.28 -13.44
C ASP A 396 10.53 -15.63 -12.21
N THR A 397 10.36 -14.88 -11.15
CA THR A 397 10.89 -15.19 -9.83
C THR A 397 9.73 -15.24 -8.85
N ILE A 398 9.42 -16.43 -8.34
CA ILE A 398 8.27 -16.67 -7.47
C ILE A 398 8.73 -17.14 -6.10
N THR A 399 8.19 -16.54 -5.05
CA THR A 399 8.51 -16.85 -3.66
C THR A 399 7.23 -17.11 -2.87
N GLY A 400 7.01 -18.33 -2.32
CA GLY A 400 5.82 -18.70 -1.55
C GLY A 400 5.80 -18.11 -0.14
N LEU A 401 6.88 -18.18 0.60
CA LEU A 401 7.17 -17.75 1.97
C LEU A 401 6.80 -18.79 3.03
N ARG A 402 5.61 -18.82 3.54
CA ARG A 402 5.17 -19.73 4.60
C ARG A 402 3.88 -20.42 4.22
N GLN A 403 3.53 -21.51 4.98
CA GLN A 403 2.42 -22.42 4.69
C GLN A 403 2.70 -23.25 3.44
N ASN A 404 1.68 -23.99 3.01
CA ASN A 404 1.83 -24.92 1.88
C ASN A 404 1.38 -24.20 0.61
N ASP A 405 2.33 -23.82 -0.21
CA ASP A 405 2.11 -23.04 -1.41
C ASP A 405 2.04 -23.94 -2.68
N THR A 406 1.37 -23.43 -3.69
CA THR A 406 1.37 -24.01 -5.05
C THR A 406 1.92 -22.95 -5.99
N LEU A 407 3.11 -23.21 -6.53
CA LEU A 407 3.84 -22.30 -7.39
C LEU A 407 3.99 -22.92 -8.77
N ASP A 408 3.63 -22.17 -9.81
CA ASP A 408 3.75 -22.59 -11.21
C ASP A 408 4.48 -21.47 -11.97
N GLY A 409 5.69 -21.76 -12.49
CA GLY A 409 6.46 -20.79 -13.27
C GLY A 409 5.77 -20.48 -14.59
N GLY A 410 5.47 -21.49 -15.37
CA GLY A 410 4.80 -21.38 -16.65
C GLY A 410 5.73 -21.58 -17.84
N GLU A 411 5.81 -20.61 -18.74
CA GLU A 411 6.72 -20.63 -19.89
C GLU A 411 7.88 -19.66 -19.64
N GLY A 412 9.13 -20.11 -19.72
CA GLY A 412 10.32 -19.30 -19.52
C GLY A 412 11.29 -19.91 -18.53
N ASP A 413 12.47 -19.32 -18.36
CA ASP A 413 13.47 -19.83 -17.41
C ASP A 413 13.18 -19.23 -16.03
N ASP A 414 12.52 -19.98 -15.15
CA ASP A 414 11.93 -19.51 -13.91
C ASP A 414 12.76 -19.82 -12.65
N TYR A 415 12.55 -19.03 -11.60
CA TYR A 415 13.10 -19.26 -10.27
C TYR A 415 11.96 -19.39 -9.26
N LEU A 416 11.77 -20.60 -8.70
CA LEU A 416 10.72 -20.91 -7.75
C LEU A 416 11.29 -21.22 -6.37
N TYR A 417 10.82 -20.53 -5.34
CA TYR A 417 11.21 -20.68 -3.94
C TYR A 417 9.98 -20.96 -3.07
N GLY A 418 9.76 -22.20 -2.61
CA GLY A 418 8.70 -22.55 -1.67
C GLY A 418 8.92 -21.92 -0.29
N ASN A 419 10.12 -21.98 0.22
CA ASN A 419 10.62 -21.58 1.53
C ASN A 419 10.13 -22.46 2.69
N LYS A 420 9.04 -22.17 3.36
CA LYS A 420 8.54 -22.96 4.50
C LYS A 420 7.14 -23.47 4.23
N GLY A 421 7.00 -24.75 4.18
CA GLY A 421 5.72 -25.39 3.92
C GLY A 421 5.96 -26.79 3.38
N SER A 422 4.92 -27.48 3.02
CA SER A 422 5.01 -28.61 2.11
C SER A 422 4.41 -28.14 0.80
N ASP A 423 5.31 -27.67 -0.06
CA ASP A 423 4.97 -26.88 -1.22
C ASP A 423 4.86 -27.76 -2.49
N VAL A 424 4.12 -27.27 -3.47
CA VAL A 424 4.08 -27.87 -4.82
C VAL A 424 4.67 -26.84 -5.79
N LEU A 425 5.79 -27.20 -6.41
CA LEU A 425 6.48 -26.38 -7.38
C LEU A 425 6.40 -27.05 -8.76
N THR A 426 5.93 -26.30 -9.74
CA THR A 426 5.94 -26.67 -11.16
C THR A 426 6.78 -25.66 -11.92
N GLY A 427 7.89 -26.10 -12.54
CA GLY A 427 8.74 -25.22 -13.37
C GLY A 427 7.99 -24.83 -14.63
N GLY A 428 7.65 -25.79 -15.44
CA GLY A 428 6.86 -25.58 -16.65
C GLY A 428 7.65 -25.82 -17.93
N GLY A 429 7.94 -24.78 -18.67
CA GLY A 429 8.74 -24.90 -19.87
C GLY A 429 9.85 -23.87 -19.95
N GLY A 430 11.10 -24.33 -19.97
CA GLY A 430 12.31 -23.55 -19.93
C GLY A 430 13.36 -24.19 -19.02
N ASP A 431 14.50 -23.56 -18.82
CA ASP A 431 15.56 -24.10 -17.96
C ASP A 431 15.39 -23.53 -16.53
N ASP A 432 14.59 -24.22 -15.69
CA ASP A 432 14.09 -23.71 -14.41
C ASP A 432 15.02 -23.98 -13.22
N VAL A 433 14.85 -23.18 -12.15
CA VAL A 433 15.49 -23.40 -10.85
C VAL A 433 14.41 -23.54 -9.78
N LEU A 434 14.31 -24.74 -9.17
CA LEU A 434 13.29 -25.06 -8.19
C LEU A 434 13.92 -25.36 -6.83
N TRP A 435 13.50 -24.62 -5.81
CA TRP A 435 13.94 -24.79 -4.43
C TRP A 435 12.73 -24.89 -3.50
N GLY A 436 12.38 -26.12 -3.08
CA GLY A 436 11.28 -26.36 -2.16
C GLY A 436 11.48 -25.66 -0.82
N GLY A 437 12.61 -25.88 -0.17
CA GLY A 437 12.94 -25.20 1.08
C GLY A 437 12.79 -26.08 2.30
N GLN A 438 12.08 -25.61 3.35
CA GLN A 438 11.79 -26.38 4.56
C GLN A 438 10.41 -27.03 4.44
N GLY A 439 10.37 -28.32 4.41
CA GLY A 439 9.15 -29.12 4.33
C GLY A 439 9.36 -30.38 3.53
N ASN A 440 8.27 -31.04 3.20
CA ASN A 440 8.31 -32.16 2.27
C ASN A 440 7.62 -31.70 0.98
N ASP A 441 8.42 -31.28 0.03
CA ASP A 441 7.95 -30.61 -1.15
C ASP A 441 7.70 -31.55 -2.31
N THR A 442 6.78 -31.20 -3.18
CA THR A 442 6.51 -31.91 -4.44
C THR A 442 6.95 -31.03 -5.58
N ILE A 443 7.87 -31.54 -6.40
CA ILE A 443 8.49 -30.81 -7.49
C ILE A 443 8.19 -31.51 -8.81
N ILE A 444 7.73 -30.76 -9.78
CA ILE A 444 7.53 -31.07 -11.18
C ILE A 444 8.39 -30.09 -11.95
N SER A 445 9.51 -30.56 -12.50
CA SER A 445 10.43 -29.65 -13.18
C SER A 445 9.91 -29.22 -14.55
N GLY A 446 9.31 -30.12 -15.31
CA GLY A 446 8.68 -29.80 -16.59
C GLY A 446 9.57 -30.07 -17.80
N PHE A 447 9.54 -29.15 -18.78
CA PHE A 447 10.33 -29.26 -20.00
C PHE A 447 11.54 -28.35 -19.93
N GLY A 448 12.72 -28.88 -20.06
CA GLY A 448 13.94 -28.10 -20.10
C GLY A 448 15.13 -28.80 -19.49
N ARG A 449 16.07 -28.01 -19.01
CA ARG A 449 17.25 -28.50 -18.29
C ARG A 449 17.26 -27.87 -16.90
N ASP A 450 16.50 -28.50 -16.04
CA ASP A 450 16.11 -27.94 -14.78
C ASP A 450 17.14 -28.17 -13.69
N ARG A 451 17.14 -27.30 -12.68
CA ARG A 451 17.99 -27.38 -11.51
C ARG A 451 17.14 -27.46 -10.26
N ILE A 452 17.10 -28.63 -9.65
CA ILE A 452 16.38 -28.85 -8.41
C ILE A 452 17.36 -28.77 -7.25
N VAL A 453 17.15 -27.82 -6.33
CA VAL A 453 18.06 -27.53 -5.22
C VAL A 453 17.82 -28.50 -4.07
N LEU A 454 18.85 -29.26 -3.69
CA LEU A 454 18.85 -30.19 -2.55
C LEU A 454 19.57 -29.56 -1.35
N GLN A 455 18.92 -29.54 -0.21
CA GLN A 455 19.48 -29.03 1.04
C GLN A 455 19.35 -30.02 2.19
N PRO A 456 20.37 -30.14 3.07
CA PRO A 456 20.21 -30.82 4.37
C PRO A 456 19.19 -30.06 5.23
N ASP A 457 18.48 -30.76 6.10
CA ASP A 457 17.50 -30.20 7.04
C ASP A 457 16.27 -29.53 6.40
N GLY A 458 16.09 -29.63 5.06
CA GLY A 458 14.91 -29.17 4.33
C GLY A 458 13.68 -30.04 4.55
N GLY A 459 13.86 -31.32 4.73
CA GLY A 459 12.79 -32.33 4.74
C GLY A 459 13.10 -33.46 3.79
N THR A 460 12.07 -34.07 3.24
CA THR A 460 12.19 -35.08 2.15
C THR A 460 11.32 -34.66 0.99
N ASP A 461 11.94 -34.23 -0.07
CA ASP A 461 11.25 -33.80 -1.26
C ASP A 461 10.94 -34.94 -2.22
N THR A 462 9.98 -34.75 -3.09
CA THR A 462 9.63 -35.69 -4.14
C THR A 462 9.68 -35.00 -5.50
N ILE A 463 10.58 -35.42 -6.38
CA ILE A 463 10.64 -34.96 -7.76
C ILE A 463 9.95 -36.01 -8.64
N LEU A 464 8.87 -35.59 -9.31
CA LEU A 464 7.98 -36.52 -10.00
C LEU A 464 8.41 -36.87 -11.41
N ASP A 465 9.20 -36.03 -12.06
CA ASP A 465 9.49 -36.09 -13.50
C ASP A 465 10.97 -35.97 -13.88
N PHE A 466 11.89 -36.16 -12.93
CA PHE A 466 13.35 -36.07 -13.17
C PHE A 466 13.81 -36.84 -14.41
N VAL A 467 14.49 -36.16 -15.33
CA VAL A 467 15.00 -36.73 -16.60
C VAL A 467 16.53 -36.80 -16.59
N ASP A 468 17.08 -38.01 -16.44
CA ASP A 468 18.52 -38.29 -16.50
C ASP A 468 19.19 -37.69 -17.74
N GLY A 469 20.28 -36.94 -17.53
CA GLY A 469 21.06 -36.29 -18.59
C GLY A 469 20.45 -34.99 -19.12
N PHE A 470 19.33 -34.56 -18.58
CA PHE A 470 18.73 -33.27 -18.85
C PHE A 470 18.68 -32.44 -17.57
N ASP A 471 18.09 -32.94 -16.49
CA ASP A 471 17.94 -32.24 -15.23
C ASP A 471 19.14 -32.41 -14.32
N TYR A 472 19.29 -31.46 -13.40
CA TYR A 472 20.36 -31.46 -12.42
C TYR A 472 19.84 -31.33 -10.99
N LEU A 473 20.48 -32.07 -10.10
CA LEU A 473 20.32 -31.95 -8.65
C LEU A 473 21.38 -30.96 -8.12
N ALA A 474 21.00 -29.75 -7.82
CA ALA A 474 21.91 -28.70 -7.39
C ALA A 474 22.16 -28.81 -5.87
N LEU A 475 23.41 -29.02 -5.49
CA LEU A 475 23.80 -29.13 -4.09
C LEU A 475 24.08 -27.78 -3.49
N VAL A 476 23.43 -27.43 -2.37
CA VAL A 476 23.69 -26.17 -1.65
C VAL A 476 25.16 -26.10 -1.21
N GLN A 477 25.66 -24.86 -1.05
CA GLN A 477 27.06 -24.60 -0.71
C GLN A 477 27.53 -25.44 0.49
N GLY A 478 28.61 -26.22 0.25
CA GLY A 478 29.21 -27.08 1.28
C GLY A 478 28.75 -28.56 1.23
N LEU A 479 27.65 -28.86 0.58
CA LEU A 479 27.23 -30.23 0.31
C LEU A 479 27.97 -30.77 -0.93
N LYS A 480 28.49 -32.00 -0.86
CA LYS A 480 29.24 -32.61 -1.94
C LYS A 480 28.63 -33.97 -2.31
N PHE A 481 28.76 -34.37 -3.56
CA PHE A 481 28.30 -35.69 -4.06
C PHE A 481 28.82 -36.84 -3.20
N GLU A 482 30.09 -36.82 -2.77
CA GLU A 482 30.71 -37.84 -1.95
C GLU A 482 30.10 -38.00 -0.56
N GLN A 483 29.29 -37.09 -0.12
CA GLN A 483 28.53 -37.12 1.15
C GLN A 483 27.15 -37.76 0.98
N LEU A 484 26.75 -38.06 -0.26
CA LEU A 484 25.45 -38.60 -0.58
C LEU A 484 25.49 -40.13 -0.68
N SER A 485 24.36 -40.75 -0.48
CA SER A 485 24.12 -42.18 -0.68
C SER A 485 22.87 -42.36 -1.55
N ILE A 486 23.06 -42.95 -2.72
CA ILE A 486 21.98 -43.22 -3.68
C ILE A 486 21.51 -44.63 -3.41
N VAL A 487 20.24 -44.81 -3.08
CA VAL A 487 19.68 -46.11 -2.68
C VAL A 487 18.34 -46.36 -3.34
N PRO A 488 17.93 -47.65 -3.51
CA PRO A 488 16.58 -47.95 -3.99
C PRO A 488 15.53 -47.44 -2.95
N SER A 489 14.43 -46.93 -3.46
CA SER A 489 13.23 -46.62 -2.67
C SER A 489 12.06 -47.55 -3.09
N ALA A 490 10.90 -47.39 -2.43
CA ALA A 490 9.74 -48.22 -2.75
C ALA A 490 9.25 -48.06 -4.20
N ASN A 491 9.40 -46.85 -4.76
CA ASN A 491 8.86 -46.50 -6.06
C ASN A 491 9.93 -46.00 -7.06
N GLY A 492 11.22 -46.06 -6.73
CA GLY A 492 12.29 -45.52 -7.57
C GLY A 492 13.63 -45.43 -6.85
N THR A 493 14.20 -44.23 -6.81
CA THR A 493 15.50 -43.93 -6.20
C THR A 493 15.35 -42.91 -5.08
N ALA A 494 16.05 -43.11 -3.96
CA ALA A 494 16.19 -42.12 -2.91
C ALA A 494 17.65 -41.65 -2.80
N ILE A 495 17.83 -40.35 -2.60
CA ILE A 495 19.12 -39.72 -2.31
C ILE A 495 19.14 -39.31 -0.84
N LYS A 496 20.16 -39.80 -0.13
CA LYS A 496 20.31 -39.62 1.33
C LYS A 496 21.62 -38.95 1.67
N LEU A 497 21.62 -38.28 2.77
CA LEU A 497 22.85 -37.82 3.41
C LEU A 497 23.54 -39.01 4.07
N GLY A 498 24.75 -39.35 3.62
CA GLY A 498 25.45 -40.55 4.07
C GLY A 498 25.81 -40.59 5.55
N SER A 499 26.01 -39.38 6.16
CA SER A 499 26.38 -39.24 7.58
C SER A 499 25.21 -39.50 8.55
N THR A 500 23.98 -39.12 8.18
CA THR A 500 22.80 -39.23 9.04
C THR A 500 21.80 -40.27 8.56
N GLY A 501 21.83 -40.61 7.28
CA GLY A 501 20.81 -41.45 6.62
C GLY A 501 19.51 -40.68 6.31
N GLN A 502 19.47 -39.37 6.52
CA GLN A 502 18.33 -38.52 6.17
C GLN A 502 18.08 -38.62 4.66
N VAL A 503 16.85 -38.87 4.28
CA VAL A 503 16.41 -38.77 2.88
C VAL A 503 16.29 -37.30 2.52
N LEU A 504 16.97 -36.86 1.49
CA LEU A 504 16.87 -35.52 0.94
C LEU A 504 15.79 -35.46 -0.11
N VAL A 505 15.78 -36.47 -1.02
CA VAL A 505 14.81 -36.50 -2.12
C VAL A 505 14.46 -37.95 -2.52
N GLU A 506 13.21 -38.14 -2.89
CA GLU A 506 12.68 -39.32 -3.57
C GLU A 506 12.47 -39.00 -5.06
N LEU A 507 12.86 -39.91 -5.93
CA LEU A 507 12.71 -39.84 -7.39
C LEU A 507 11.86 -41.03 -7.86
N PRO A 508 10.53 -40.94 -7.79
CA PRO A 508 9.65 -42.02 -8.23
C PRO A 508 9.84 -42.33 -9.72
N GLY A 509 9.86 -43.62 -10.07
CA GLY A 509 10.04 -44.08 -11.46
C GLY A 509 11.48 -44.04 -11.99
N THR A 510 12.38 -43.34 -11.31
CA THR A 510 13.78 -43.19 -11.74
C THR A 510 14.61 -44.37 -11.25
N ALA A 511 15.28 -45.08 -12.17
CA ALA A 511 16.15 -46.19 -11.83
C ALA A 511 17.44 -45.71 -11.14
N ILE A 512 17.93 -46.46 -10.15
CA ILE A 512 19.17 -46.08 -9.43
C ILE A 512 20.38 -45.96 -10.37
N SER A 513 20.40 -46.74 -11.48
CA SER A 513 21.47 -46.69 -12.48
C SER A 513 21.45 -45.43 -13.34
N ALA A 514 20.37 -44.68 -13.32
CA ALA A 514 20.25 -43.42 -14.03
C ALA A 514 20.87 -42.25 -13.25
N ILE A 515 21.13 -42.41 -11.94
CA ILE A 515 21.66 -41.31 -11.11
C ILE A 515 23.15 -41.49 -10.89
N GLY A 516 23.95 -40.59 -11.44
CA GLY A 516 25.41 -40.57 -11.36
C GLY A 516 25.96 -39.19 -10.95
N LYS A 517 27.26 -39.07 -10.86
CA LYS A 517 27.93 -37.83 -10.43
C LYS A 517 27.63 -36.63 -11.36
N PHE A 518 27.33 -36.88 -12.63
CA PHE A 518 27.13 -35.86 -13.63
C PHE A 518 25.74 -35.17 -13.53
N ASP A 519 24.82 -35.79 -12.79
CA ASP A 519 23.50 -35.19 -12.52
C ASP A 519 23.54 -34.21 -11.36
N PHE A 520 24.71 -34.03 -10.72
CA PHE A 520 24.85 -33.14 -9.59
C PHE A 520 25.69 -31.91 -9.93
N LEU A 521 25.17 -30.73 -9.59
CA LEU A 521 25.86 -29.47 -9.67
C LEU A 521 26.12 -28.93 -8.26
N VAL A 522 27.11 -28.05 -8.10
CA VAL A 522 27.25 -27.24 -6.88
C VAL A 522 26.53 -25.93 -7.12
N ALA A 523 25.51 -25.67 -6.29
CA ALA A 523 24.67 -24.49 -6.38
C ALA A 523 25.41 -23.20 -5.96
#